data_7d2c9b4fec20f6f3fd2092ff55339b52
#
_entry.id   7d2c9b4fec20f6f3fd2092ff55339b52
#
_cell.length_a   1.000
_cell.length_b   1.000
_cell.length_c   1.000
_cell.angle_alpha   90.00
_cell.angle_beta   90.00
_cell.angle_gamma   90.00
#
_symmetry.space_group_name_H-M   'P 1'
#
loop_
_entity.id
_entity.type
_entity.pdbx_description
1 polymer ?
#
loop_
_entity_poly.entity_id
_entity_poly.type
_entity_poly.pdbx_seq_one_letter_code
_entity_poly.pdbx_strand_id
1 'polypeptide(L)'
;VYSLVRVQIRDERAFGDYLAGHLPTIAAFGGRFLAAGALPQPVEGDWPMRRMIIHQWPNAQVFFQWYESSPYAPWRQIRQRAAETEMVLLQGIAPSAPAATQAPAFMVGDVAVQDGAKFGRYVQGHMPGLRAAGGQFLAAGGHFQVIEGQWEPRSLVLHRWPSVAAFRAWYESAEYRPWRELRWSAAQADMGLLEGLSEAQKSERRMP
;
A
#
# COMPACT_ATOMS: atom_id res chain seq x y z
N VAL A 1 7.61 4.03 7.86
CA VAL A 1 6.34 3.28 7.95
C VAL A 1 5.43 3.65 6.79
N TYR A 2 4.40 2.86 6.56
CA TYR A 2 3.43 3.09 5.48
C TYR A 2 2.02 3.07 6.05
N SER A 3 1.18 4.06 5.69
CA SER A 3 -0.25 3.95 5.93
C SER A 3 -0.94 3.43 4.67
N LEU A 4 -1.68 2.34 4.81
CA LEU A 4 -2.54 1.78 3.79
C LEU A 4 -3.98 2.16 4.13
N VAL A 5 -4.65 2.84 3.21
CA VAL A 5 -5.98 3.38 3.44
C VAL A 5 -6.93 2.88 2.36
N ARG A 6 -7.97 2.17 2.76
CA ARG A 6 -9.08 1.79 1.89
C ARG A 6 -10.24 2.76 2.12
N VAL A 7 -10.81 3.28 1.03
CA VAL A 7 -11.85 4.30 1.09
C VAL A 7 -13.02 3.91 0.20
N GLN A 8 -14.22 4.04 0.75
CA GLN A 8 -15.47 4.03 0.02
C GLN A 8 -16.15 5.39 0.19
N ILE A 9 -16.14 6.19 -0.88
CA ILE A 9 -16.70 7.55 -0.86
C ILE A 9 -18.22 7.46 -0.88
N ARG A 10 -18.89 8.23 -0.01
CA ARG A 10 -20.34 8.38 0.09
C ARG A 10 -20.80 9.75 -0.40
N ASP A 11 -19.98 10.78 -0.19
CA ASP A 11 -20.20 12.15 -0.61
C ASP A 11 -18.97 12.65 -1.37
N GLU A 12 -19.03 12.61 -2.71
CA GLU A 12 -17.93 13.00 -3.60
C GLU A 12 -17.56 14.50 -3.45
N ARG A 13 -18.53 15.38 -3.17
CA ARG A 13 -18.29 16.82 -3.01
C ARG A 13 -17.50 17.09 -1.72
N ALA A 14 -18.02 16.60 -0.60
CA ALA A 14 -17.34 16.78 0.69
C ALA A 14 -15.97 16.08 0.70
N PHE A 15 -15.84 14.95 0.02
CA PHE A 15 -14.54 14.28 -0.12
C PHE A 15 -13.58 15.08 -1.01
N GLY A 16 -14.07 15.78 -2.03
CA GLY A 16 -13.30 16.73 -2.83
C GLY A 16 -12.73 17.88 -1.98
N ASP A 17 -13.57 18.47 -1.12
CA ASP A 17 -13.14 19.53 -0.19
C ASP A 17 -12.06 19.00 0.78
N TYR A 18 -12.22 17.78 1.30
CA TYR A 18 -11.20 17.11 2.09
C TYR A 18 -9.89 16.95 1.32
N LEU A 19 -9.92 16.48 0.07
CA LEU A 19 -8.73 16.31 -0.74
C LEU A 19 -7.98 17.63 -0.94
N ALA A 20 -8.71 18.72 -1.22
CA ALA A 20 -8.09 20.03 -1.42
C ALA A 20 -7.38 20.56 -0.16
N GLY A 21 -7.95 20.31 1.02
CA GLY A 21 -7.45 20.93 2.25
C GLY A 21 -6.45 20.12 3.06
N HIS A 22 -6.49 18.78 3.00
CA HIS A 22 -5.61 17.96 3.83
C HIS A 22 -4.19 17.78 3.28
N LEU A 23 -4.00 17.91 1.94
CA LEU A 23 -2.70 17.67 1.28
C LEU A 23 -1.54 18.45 1.90
N PRO A 24 -1.65 19.77 2.19
CA PRO A 24 -0.57 20.52 2.83
C PRO A 24 -0.20 19.96 4.21
N THR A 25 -1.18 19.42 4.95
CA THR A 25 -0.93 18.89 6.30
C THR A 25 -0.05 17.64 6.26
N ILE A 26 -0.21 16.77 5.27
CA ILE A 26 0.63 15.58 5.08
C ILE A 26 2.08 15.99 4.80
N ALA A 27 2.28 16.93 3.88
CA ALA A 27 3.60 17.39 3.49
C ALA A 27 4.35 18.06 4.66
N ALA A 28 3.65 18.84 5.49
CA ALA A 28 4.22 19.52 6.66
C ALA A 28 4.83 18.54 7.68
N PHE A 29 4.34 17.31 7.75
CA PHE A 29 4.87 16.24 8.60
C PHE A 29 5.78 15.27 7.84
N GLY A 30 6.20 15.59 6.62
CA GLY A 30 7.10 14.76 5.82
C GLY A 30 6.45 13.50 5.25
N GLY A 31 5.12 13.40 5.31
CA GLY A 31 4.35 12.34 4.65
C GLY A 31 4.42 12.48 3.13
N ARG A 32 4.38 11.37 2.41
CA ARG A 32 4.46 11.32 0.96
C ARG A 32 3.41 10.36 0.40
N PHE A 33 2.72 10.78 -0.65
CA PHE A 33 1.85 9.88 -1.41
C PHE A 33 2.68 8.95 -2.29
N LEU A 34 2.41 7.66 -2.23
CA LEU A 34 2.96 6.65 -3.14
C LEU A 34 1.92 6.23 -4.18
N ALA A 35 0.66 6.05 -3.75
CA ALA A 35 -0.50 5.82 -4.60
C ALA A 35 -1.70 6.61 -4.06
N ALA A 36 -2.60 7.08 -4.93
CA ALA A 36 -3.64 8.02 -4.55
C ALA A 36 -5.03 7.69 -5.12
N GLY A 37 -5.72 6.79 -4.47
CA GLY A 37 -7.16 6.59 -4.65
C GLY A 37 -7.58 5.82 -5.91
N ALA A 38 -6.68 5.12 -6.58
CA ALA A 38 -7.05 4.18 -7.63
C ALA A 38 -7.76 2.95 -7.05
N LEU A 39 -8.64 2.33 -7.85
CA LEU A 39 -9.13 1.00 -7.55
C LEU A 39 -8.01 -0.02 -7.82
N PRO A 40 -7.72 -0.92 -6.88
CA PRO A 40 -6.75 -1.99 -7.12
C PRO A 40 -7.22 -2.92 -8.24
N GLN A 41 -6.28 -3.33 -9.08
CA GLN A 41 -6.50 -4.44 -10.02
C GLN A 41 -6.37 -5.74 -9.21
N PRO A 42 -7.40 -6.60 -9.15
CA PRO A 42 -7.28 -7.89 -8.47
C PRO A 42 -6.19 -8.74 -9.10
N VAL A 43 -5.36 -9.37 -8.27
CA VAL A 43 -4.31 -10.31 -8.70
C VAL A 43 -4.66 -11.72 -8.25
N GLU A 44 -5.04 -11.88 -6.99
CA GLU A 44 -5.50 -13.15 -6.40
C GLU A 44 -6.55 -12.90 -5.32
N GLY A 45 -7.35 -13.94 -5.06
CA GLY A 45 -8.33 -13.97 -3.99
C GLY A 45 -9.44 -12.95 -4.17
N ASP A 46 -10.04 -12.57 -3.06
CA ASP A 46 -11.16 -11.63 -3.00
C ASP A 46 -10.70 -10.27 -2.45
N TRP A 47 -9.91 -9.54 -3.23
CA TRP A 47 -9.45 -8.22 -2.84
C TRP A 47 -10.61 -7.22 -2.89
N PRO A 48 -10.93 -6.51 -1.80
CA PRO A 48 -12.03 -5.56 -1.77
C PRO A 48 -11.86 -4.43 -2.78
N MET A 49 -12.87 -4.19 -3.61
CA MET A 49 -12.90 -3.14 -4.64
C MET A 49 -13.19 -1.76 -4.02
N ARG A 50 -12.30 -1.33 -3.11
CA ARG A 50 -12.30 0.01 -2.51
C ARG A 50 -11.12 0.81 -3.02
N ARG A 51 -11.28 2.13 -3.18
CA ARG A 51 -10.15 3.02 -3.53
C ARG A 51 -9.05 2.88 -2.49
N MET A 52 -7.81 2.81 -2.94
CA MET A 52 -6.67 2.62 -2.05
C MET A 52 -5.66 3.74 -2.16
N ILE A 53 -5.25 4.24 -1.01
CA ILE A 53 -4.19 5.25 -0.88
C ILE A 53 -3.04 4.64 -0.09
N ILE A 54 -1.83 4.89 -0.54
CA ILE A 54 -0.60 4.48 0.14
C ILE A 54 0.21 5.73 0.43
N HIS A 55 0.49 5.98 1.72
CA HIS A 55 1.44 7.00 2.14
C HIS A 55 2.68 6.36 2.73
N GLN A 56 3.80 7.05 2.58
CA GLN A 56 5.03 6.80 3.31
C GLN A 56 5.24 7.90 4.35
N TRP A 57 5.67 7.52 5.55
CA TRP A 57 5.96 8.42 6.66
C TRP A 57 7.38 8.18 7.18
N PRO A 58 8.04 9.19 7.77
CA PRO A 58 9.36 9.01 8.37
C PRO A 58 9.39 7.89 9.42
N ASN A 59 8.43 7.88 10.33
CA ASN A 59 8.24 6.86 11.36
C ASN A 59 6.79 6.91 11.91
N ALA A 60 6.44 5.98 12.79
CA ALA A 60 5.11 5.91 13.39
C ALA A 60 4.79 7.12 14.28
N GLN A 61 5.77 7.64 15.02
CA GLN A 61 5.57 8.81 15.88
C GLN A 61 5.13 10.03 15.06
N VAL A 62 5.80 10.30 13.93
CA VAL A 62 5.44 11.40 13.02
C VAL A 62 4.07 11.22 12.41
N PHE A 63 3.71 9.97 12.03
CA PHE A 63 2.35 9.67 11.56
C PHE A 63 1.31 10.05 12.63
N PHE A 64 1.48 9.64 13.89
CA PHE A 64 0.53 9.97 14.96
C PHE A 64 0.51 11.47 15.28
N GLN A 65 1.66 12.14 15.27
CA GLN A 65 1.72 13.60 15.41
C GLN A 65 0.88 14.31 14.33
N TRP A 66 0.95 13.86 13.08
CA TRP A 66 0.08 14.38 12.02
C TRP A 66 -1.38 14.02 12.26
N TYR A 67 -1.67 12.73 12.52
CA TYR A 67 -3.03 12.22 12.62
C TYR A 67 -3.84 12.90 13.72
N GLU A 68 -3.19 13.27 14.82
CA GLU A 68 -3.78 13.93 16.00
C GLU A 68 -3.63 15.45 15.96
N SER A 69 -2.97 16.00 14.96
CA SER A 69 -2.68 17.43 14.88
C SER A 69 -3.92 18.30 14.70
N SER A 70 -3.87 19.51 15.29
CA SER A 70 -4.93 20.52 15.10
C SER A 70 -5.11 20.93 13.64
N PRO A 71 -4.08 21.05 12.78
CA PRO A 71 -4.26 21.32 11.37
C PRO A 71 -4.99 20.22 10.59
N TYR A 72 -4.84 18.94 10.96
CA TYR A 72 -5.51 17.83 10.30
C TYR A 72 -6.91 17.54 10.86
N ALA A 73 -7.18 17.86 12.12
CA ALA A 73 -8.42 17.51 12.81
C ALA A 73 -9.71 17.89 12.05
N PRO A 74 -9.88 19.12 11.51
CA PRO A 74 -11.09 19.47 10.76
C PRO A 74 -11.24 18.65 9.47
N TRP A 75 -10.14 18.38 8.76
CA TRP A 75 -10.15 17.58 7.54
C TRP A 75 -10.49 16.11 7.83
N ARG A 76 -9.98 15.56 8.92
CA ARG A 76 -10.35 14.21 9.38
C ARG A 76 -11.85 14.09 9.61
N GLN A 77 -12.48 15.08 10.24
CA GLN A 77 -13.92 15.08 10.46
C GLN A 77 -14.72 15.13 9.14
N ILE A 78 -14.28 15.94 8.17
CA ILE A 78 -14.91 16.00 6.85
C ILE A 78 -14.80 14.63 6.17
N ARG A 79 -13.60 14.03 6.14
CA ARG A 79 -13.38 12.71 5.55
C ARG A 79 -14.27 11.63 6.18
N GLN A 80 -14.36 11.60 7.51
CA GLN A 80 -15.16 10.61 8.25
C GLN A 80 -16.66 10.69 7.98
N ARG A 81 -17.16 11.88 7.63
CA ARG A 81 -18.56 12.06 7.20
C ARG A 81 -18.76 11.72 5.72
N ALA A 82 -17.77 12.01 4.89
CA ALA A 82 -17.84 11.86 3.44
C ALA A 82 -17.55 10.45 2.95
N ALA A 83 -16.85 9.63 3.75
CA ALA A 83 -16.41 8.30 3.32
C ALA A 83 -16.31 7.30 4.47
N GLU A 84 -16.52 6.02 4.14
CA GLU A 84 -16.04 4.93 4.98
C GLU A 84 -14.54 4.75 4.73
N THR A 85 -13.79 4.68 5.82
CA THR A 85 -12.33 4.56 5.75
C THR A 85 -11.87 3.42 6.65
N GLU A 86 -10.99 2.60 6.11
CA GLU A 86 -10.21 1.63 6.86
C GLU A 86 -8.74 1.98 6.68
N MET A 87 -8.01 2.07 7.77
CA MET A 87 -6.61 2.50 7.76
C MET A 87 -5.76 1.62 8.67
N VAL A 88 -4.65 1.14 8.14
CA VAL A 88 -3.61 0.46 8.91
C VAL A 88 -2.26 1.17 8.72
N LEU A 89 -1.48 1.18 9.79
CA LEU A 89 -0.09 1.64 9.76
C LEU A 89 0.83 0.42 9.78
N LEU A 90 1.64 0.28 8.74
CA LEU A 90 2.47 -0.89 8.47
C LEU A 90 3.95 -0.55 8.68
N GLN A 91 4.66 -1.39 9.45
CA GLN A 91 6.10 -1.23 9.65
C GLN A 91 6.85 -1.58 8.36
N GLY A 92 7.68 -0.65 7.89
CA GLY A 92 8.57 -0.90 6.76
C GLY A 92 9.81 -1.69 7.15
N ILE A 93 10.35 -2.47 6.20
CA ILE A 93 11.54 -3.31 6.37
C ILE A 93 12.77 -2.79 5.61
N ALA A 94 12.56 -1.83 4.70
CA ALA A 94 13.64 -1.25 3.90
C ALA A 94 13.51 0.27 3.81
N PRO A 95 14.61 1.00 3.69
CA PRO A 95 14.56 2.39 3.28
C PRO A 95 13.91 2.50 1.90
N SER A 96 13.24 3.64 1.67
CA SER A 96 12.60 3.95 0.39
C SER A 96 13.58 3.79 -0.77
N ALA A 97 13.19 3.07 -1.80
CA ALA A 97 13.96 3.02 -3.03
C ALA A 97 14.07 4.40 -3.68
N PRO A 98 15.12 4.65 -4.47
CA PRO A 98 15.27 5.90 -5.21
C PRO A 98 14.06 6.17 -6.10
N ALA A 99 13.81 7.44 -6.36
CA ALA A 99 12.74 7.89 -7.24
C ALA A 99 12.85 7.24 -8.62
N ALA A 100 11.74 6.72 -9.13
CA ALA A 100 11.68 6.18 -10.48
C ALA A 100 11.14 7.26 -11.43
N THR A 101 11.69 7.35 -12.62
CA THR A 101 11.25 8.28 -13.67
C THR A 101 9.84 7.96 -14.19
N GLN A 102 9.42 6.70 -14.09
CA GLN A 102 8.08 6.24 -14.45
C GLN A 102 7.24 5.99 -13.19
N ALA A 103 5.91 5.98 -13.34
CA ALA A 103 5.00 5.63 -12.27
C ALA A 103 5.26 4.18 -11.80
N PRO A 104 5.65 3.97 -10.53
CA PRO A 104 5.84 2.61 -10.00
C PRO A 104 4.50 1.91 -9.87
N ALA A 105 4.52 0.59 -9.66
CA ALA A 105 3.34 -0.13 -9.17
C ALA A 105 3.57 -0.60 -7.73
N PHE A 106 2.45 -0.79 -7.03
CA PHE A 106 2.44 -1.34 -5.67
C PHE A 106 1.52 -2.55 -5.63
N MET A 107 2.05 -3.68 -5.19
CA MET A 107 1.25 -4.85 -4.85
C MET A 107 1.05 -4.87 -3.34
N VAL A 108 -0.20 -4.92 -2.93
CA VAL A 108 -0.60 -5.13 -1.53
C VAL A 108 -1.20 -6.52 -1.42
N GLY A 109 -0.71 -7.31 -0.48
CA GLY A 109 -1.21 -8.63 -0.21
C GLY A 109 -1.60 -8.81 1.26
N ASP A 110 -2.70 -9.49 1.50
CA ASP A 110 -3.10 -9.99 2.81
C ASP A 110 -3.01 -11.51 2.81
N VAL A 111 -2.09 -12.07 3.58
CA VAL A 111 -1.66 -13.46 3.50
C VAL A 111 -2.00 -14.23 4.77
N ALA A 112 -2.74 -15.33 4.63
CA ALA A 112 -2.98 -16.31 5.70
C ALA A 112 -2.08 -17.52 5.50
N VAL A 113 -1.00 -17.62 6.28
CA VAL A 113 -0.07 -18.76 6.22
C VAL A 113 -0.69 -19.96 6.91
N GLN A 114 -0.74 -21.11 6.20
CA GLN A 114 -1.27 -22.38 6.69
C GLN A 114 -0.14 -23.39 6.98
N ASP A 115 0.95 -23.33 6.19
CA ASP A 115 2.14 -24.16 6.35
C ASP A 115 3.39 -23.26 6.38
N GLY A 116 3.85 -22.92 7.58
CA GLY A 116 4.99 -22.01 7.77
C GLY A 116 6.31 -22.53 7.18
N ALA A 117 6.53 -23.86 7.17
CA ALA A 117 7.76 -24.44 6.63
C ALA A 117 7.80 -24.32 5.08
N LYS A 118 6.68 -24.63 4.41
CA LYS A 118 6.57 -24.42 2.97
C LYS A 118 6.61 -22.93 2.60
N PHE A 119 5.94 -22.11 3.37
CA PHE A 119 5.93 -20.66 3.14
C PHE A 119 7.32 -20.04 3.30
N GLY A 120 8.10 -20.51 4.29
CA GLY A 120 9.50 -20.09 4.45
C GLY A 120 10.37 -20.46 3.24
N ARG A 121 10.22 -21.68 2.69
CA ARG A 121 10.89 -22.08 1.43
C ARG A 121 10.47 -21.21 0.25
N TYR A 122 9.18 -20.92 0.12
CA TYR A 122 8.65 -19.98 -0.89
C TYR A 122 9.32 -18.61 -0.78
N VAL A 123 9.33 -18.01 0.43
CA VAL A 123 9.93 -16.69 0.65
C VAL A 123 11.40 -16.67 0.23
N GLN A 124 12.19 -17.66 0.63
CA GLN A 124 13.60 -17.74 0.26
C GLN A 124 13.81 -17.92 -1.25
N GLY A 125 13.01 -18.80 -1.87
CA GLY A 125 13.22 -19.21 -3.27
C GLY A 125 12.79 -18.18 -4.30
N HIS A 126 11.71 -17.42 -4.06
CA HIS A 126 11.23 -16.44 -5.04
C HIS A 126 11.96 -15.09 -5.00
N MET A 127 12.63 -14.78 -3.89
CA MET A 127 13.29 -13.47 -3.69
C MET A 127 14.31 -13.09 -4.76
N PRO A 128 15.18 -14.01 -5.26
CA PRO A 128 16.11 -13.66 -6.34
C PRO A 128 15.42 -13.23 -7.63
N GLY A 129 14.40 -13.98 -8.06
CA GLY A 129 13.61 -13.66 -9.27
C GLY A 129 12.83 -12.35 -9.12
N LEU A 130 12.23 -12.10 -7.95
CA LEU A 130 11.55 -10.84 -7.65
C LEU A 130 12.50 -9.65 -7.80
N ARG A 131 13.71 -9.72 -7.22
CA ARG A 131 14.71 -8.65 -7.29
C ARG A 131 15.24 -8.46 -8.70
N ALA A 132 15.48 -9.54 -9.43
CA ALA A 132 15.93 -9.48 -10.83
C ALA A 132 14.90 -8.78 -11.73
N ALA A 133 13.61 -8.95 -11.46
CA ALA A 133 12.52 -8.25 -12.13
C ALA A 133 12.29 -6.81 -11.62
N GLY A 134 13.13 -6.32 -10.70
CA GLY A 134 13.04 -4.98 -10.15
C GLY A 134 12.02 -4.83 -9.01
N GLY A 135 11.44 -5.93 -8.52
CA GLY A 135 10.55 -5.95 -7.38
C GLY A 135 11.29 -5.70 -6.06
N GLN A 136 10.65 -5.02 -5.14
CA GLN A 136 11.18 -4.69 -3.83
C GLN A 136 10.13 -4.83 -2.76
N PHE A 137 10.44 -5.54 -1.67
CA PHE A 137 9.63 -5.50 -0.46
C PHE A 137 9.81 -4.17 0.26
N LEU A 138 8.71 -3.49 0.53
CA LEU A 138 8.65 -2.31 1.39
C LEU A 138 8.23 -2.69 2.81
N ALA A 139 7.33 -3.67 2.93
CA ALA A 139 6.92 -4.24 4.20
C ALA A 139 6.53 -5.72 4.01
N ALA A 140 6.76 -6.55 5.02
CA ALA A 140 6.39 -7.95 5.03
C ALA A 140 6.15 -8.45 6.45
N GLY A 141 5.00 -9.09 6.65
CA GLY A 141 4.66 -9.72 7.92
C GLY A 141 3.70 -8.92 8.80
N GLY A 142 3.49 -9.42 10.02
CA GLY A 142 2.41 -9.02 10.90
C GLY A 142 2.59 -7.73 11.70
N HIS A 143 3.60 -6.91 11.44
CA HIS A 143 3.82 -5.67 12.21
C HIS A 143 3.01 -4.51 11.63
N PHE A 144 1.74 -4.45 11.98
CA PHE A 144 0.85 -3.35 11.65
C PHE A 144 -0.02 -2.96 12.85
N GLN A 145 -0.57 -1.75 12.79
CA GLN A 145 -1.56 -1.24 13.72
C GLN A 145 -2.79 -0.78 12.97
N VAL A 146 -3.98 -1.21 13.41
CA VAL A 146 -5.25 -0.68 12.90
C VAL A 146 -5.47 0.71 13.48
N ILE A 147 -5.66 1.70 12.60
CA ILE A 147 -5.85 3.11 12.96
C ILE A 147 -7.32 3.49 12.87
N GLU A 148 -8.02 3.05 11.82
CA GLU A 148 -9.45 3.29 11.62
C GLU A 148 -10.12 2.09 10.97
N GLY A 149 -11.44 1.97 11.22
CA GLY A 149 -12.30 0.99 10.59
C GLY A 149 -12.14 -0.41 11.17
N GLN A 150 -12.64 -1.40 10.42
CA GLN A 150 -12.72 -2.79 10.83
C GLN A 150 -11.88 -3.72 9.95
N TRP A 151 -10.84 -3.18 9.32
CA TRP A 151 -9.91 -4.03 8.57
C TRP A 151 -9.07 -4.84 9.55
N GLU A 152 -9.25 -6.15 9.53
CA GLU A 152 -8.50 -7.12 10.31
C GLU A 152 -7.56 -7.94 9.39
N PRO A 153 -6.42 -7.38 8.98
CA PRO A 153 -5.49 -8.11 8.13
C PRO A 153 -4.87 -9.30 8.86
N ARG A 154 -4.61 -10.37 8.12
CA ARG A 154 -3.92 -11.56 8.63
C ARG A 154 -2.40 -11.34 8.65
N SER A 155 -1.83 -10.97 7.51
CA SER A 155 -0.41 -10.59 7.38
C SER A 155 -0.20 -9.75 6.13
N LEU A 156 0.06 -8.46 6.32
CA LEU A 156 0.19 -7.52 5.22
C LEU A 156 1.57 -7.57 4.59
N VAL A 157 1.58 -7.55 3.26
CA VAL A 157 2.78 -7.46 2.43
C VAL A 157 2.62 -6.28 1.48
N LEU A 158 3.65 -5.46 1.37
CA LEU A 158 3.71 -4.34 0.43
C LEU A 158 4.96 -4.47 -0.43
N HIS A 159 4.76 -4.62 -1.75
CA HIS A 159 5.83 -4.60 -2.74
C HIS A 159 5.76 -3.33 -3.58
N ARG A 160 6.91 -2.84 -3.98
CA ARG A 160 7.08 -1.85 -5.05
C ARG A 160 7.66 -2.52 -6.29
N TRP A 161 7.19 -2.09 -7.45
CA TRP A 161 7.62 -2.57 -8.77
C TRP A 161 7.92 -1.39 -9.70
N PRO A 162 8.79 -1.57 -10.72
CA PRO A 162 9.04 -0.52 -11.71
C PRO A 162 7.78 -0.05 -12.42
N SER A 163 6.85 -0.97 -12.71
CA SER A 163 5.55 -0.67 -13.34
C SER A 163 4.56 -1.83 -13.13
N VAL A 164 3.29 -1.63 -13.47
CA VAL A 164 2.27 -2.69 -13.54
C VAL A 164 2.70 -3.80 -14.50
N ALA A 165 3.25 -3.44 -15.67
CA ALA A 165 3.72 -4.41 -16.66
C ALA A 165 4.88 -5.27 -16.12
N ALA A 166 5.83 -4.68 -15.40
CA ALA A 166 6.95 -5.42 -14.80
C ALA A 166 6.45 -6.44 -13.76
N PHE A 167 5.49 -6.06 -12.92
CA PHE A 167 4.85 -6.99 -11.98
C PHE A 167 4.19 -8.15 -12.73
N ARG A 168 3.35 -7.86 -13.74
CA ARG A 168 2.62 -8.87 -14.50
C ARG A 168 3.56 -9.83 -15.21
N ALA A 169 4.59 -9.32 -15.89
CA ALA A 169 5.59 -10.14 -16.55
C ALA A 169 6.29 -11.12 -15.60
N TRP A 170 6.68 -10.65 -14.41
CA TRP A 170 7.25 -11.53 -13.39
C TRP A 170 6.23 -12.52 -12.84
N TYR A 171 5.04 -12.06 -12.49
CA TYR A 171 4.01 -12.88 -11.87
C TYR A 171 3.56 -14.05 -12.76
N GLU A 172 3.53 -13.85 -14.08
CA GLU A 172 3.12 -14.82 -15.09
C GLU A 172 4.30 -15.63 -15.64
N SER A 173 5.54 -15.32 -15.24
CA SER A 173 6.74 -15.96 -15.76
C SER A 173 6.81 -17.45 -15.41
N ALA A 174 7.47 -18.22 -16.30
CA ALA A 174 7.77 -19.63 -16.06
C ALA A 174 8.68 -19.84 -14.82
N GLU A 175 9.55 -18.85 -14.55
CA GLU A 175 10.46 -18.90 -13.41
C GLU A 175 9.73 -18.73 -12.07
N TYR A 176 8.70 -17.86 -12.01
CA TYR A 176 7.93 -17.67 -10.79
C TYR A 176 6.87 -18.76 -10.57
N ARG A 177 6.39 -19.42 -11.61
CA ARG A 177 5.32 -20.43 -11.54
C ARG A 177 5.50 -21.47 -10.42
N PRO A 178 6.65 -22.18 -10.29
CA PRO A 178 6.81 -23.19 -9.24
C PRO A 178 6.76 -22.58 -7.82
N TRP A 179 7.24 -21.36 -7.65
CA TRP A 179 7.16 -20.65 -6.39
C TRP A 179 5.73 -20.22 -6.06
N ARG A 180 4.97 -19.78 -7.05
CA ARG A 180 3.55 -19.44 -6.90
C ARG A 180 2.73 -20.66 -6.48
N GLU A 181 2.95 -21.81 -7.11
CA GLU A 181 2.30 -23.07 -6.76
C GLU A 181 2.66 -23.52 -5.34
N LEU A 182 3.93 -23.39 -4.95
CA LEU A 182 4.38 -23.67 -3.57
C LEU A 182 3.68 -22.75 -2.58
N ARG A 183 3.56 -21.44 -2.88
CA ARG A 183 2.84 -20.49 -2.04
C ARG A 183 1.36 -20.86 -1.91
N TRP A 184 0.69 -21.20 -2.99
CA TRP A 184 -0.71 -21.63 -2.96
C TRP A 184 -0.94 -22.89 -2.12
N SER A 185 0.04 -23.79 -2.06
CA SER A 185 -0.01 -24.97 -1.18
C SER A 185 0.27 -24.66 0.29
N ALA A 186 0.73 -23.45 0.60
CA ALA A 186 1.21 -23.05 1.93
C ALA A 186 0.43 -21.90 2.55
N ALA A 187 -0.29 -21.12 1.76
CA ALA A 187 -0.98 -19.92 2.20
C ALA A 187 -2.14 -19.54 1.26
N GLN A 188 -3.16 -18.90 1.83
CA GLN A 188 -4.16 -18.17 1.07
C GLN A 188 -3.76 -16.70 1.02
N ALA A 189 -4.02 -16.02 -0.09
CA ALA A 189 -3.70 -14.61 -0.23
C ALA A 189 -4.78 -13.87 -1.02
N ASP A 190 -5.10 -12.68 -0.55
CA ASP A 190 -5.87 -11.69 -1.29
C ASP A 190 -4.91 -10.58 -1.72
N MET A 191 -4.84 -10.29 -3.02
CA MET A 191 -3.83 -9.40 -3.57
C MET A 191 -4.43 -8.37 -4.53
N GLY A 192 -4.05 -7.11 -4.35
CA GLY A 192 -4.39 -6.01 -5.24
C GLY A 192 -3.15 -5.31 -5.78
N LEU A 193 -3.18 -4.92 -7.05
CA LEU A 193 -2.13 -4.19 -7.74
C LEU A 193 -2.59 -2.78 -8.05
N LEU A 194 -1.75 -1.79 -7.71
CA LEU A 194 -2.02 -0.36 -7.85
C LEU A 194 -0.96 0.29 -8.71
N GLU A 195 -1.36 1.18 -9.59
CA GLU A 195 -0.42 2.14 -10.18
C GLU A 195 -0.10 3.23 -9.16
N GLY A 196 1.18 3.51 -8.97
CA GLY A 196 1.64 4.56 -8.10
C GLY A 196 1.70 5.92 -8.78
N LEU A 197 2.04 6.95 -8.02
CA LEU A 197 2.24 8.29 -8.57
C LEU A 197 3.63 8.44 -9.17
N SER A 198 3.70 9.08 -10.34
CA SER A 198 4.96 9.58 -10.90
C SER A 198 5.55 10.70 -10.03
N GLU A 199 6.82 11.04 -10.20
CA GLU A 199 7.43 12.13 -9.44
C GLU A 199 6.79 13.50 -9.76
N ALA A 200 6.33 13.72 -10.99
CA ALA A 200 5.56 14.92 -11.35
C ALA A 200 4.25 15.02 -10.55
N GLN A 201 3.46 13.95 -10.53
CA GLN A 201 2.20 13.89 -9.77
C GLN A 201 2.41 14.03 -8.26
N LYS A 202 3.54 13.51 -7.73
CA LYS A 202 3.91 13.70 -6.31
C LYS A 202 4.26 15.15 -6.01
N SER A 203 4.93 15.83 -6.94
CA SER A 203 5.30 17.24 -6.80
C SER A 203 4.07 18.14 -6.79
N GLU A 204 3.11 17.91 -7.68
CA GLU A 204 1.84 18.62 -7.71
C GLU A 204 1.04 18.50 -6.40
N ARG A 205 1.14 17.34 -5.73
CA ARG A 205 0.50 17.10 -4.43
C ARG A 205 1.26 17.67 -3.22
N ARG A 206 2.45 18.23 -3.42
CA ARG A 206 3.25 18.90 -2.39
C ARG A 206 3.14 20.42 -2.41
N MET A 207 2.55 20.97 -3.47
CA MET A 207 2.40 22.43 -3.58
C MET A 207 1.30 22.91 -2.65
N PRO A 208 1.53 24.01 -1.90
CA PRO A 208 0.53 24.61 -1.04
C PRO A 208 -0.63 25.20 -1.83
#